data_855ae0f7b599622a1a09ffe0770db7e4
#
_entry.id   855ae0f7b599622a1a09ffe0770db7e4
#
_cell.length_a   1.000
_cell.length_b   1.000
_cell.length_c   1.000
_cell.angle_alpha   90.00
_cell.angle_beta   90.00
_cell.angle_gamma   90.00
#
_symmetry.space_group_name_H-M   'P 1'
#
loop_
_entity.id
_entity.type
_entity.pdbx_description
1 polymer ?
#
loop_
_entity_poly.entity_id
_entity_poly.type
_entity_poly.pdbx_seq_one_letter_code
_entity_poly.pdbx_strand_id
1 'polypeptide(L)'
;KNIINAGINATSQLNAIKKFIELNEIKKTIFLTPDVSFKNEIEKAISNSKIKILENYIYNTDPTKLTKQIEKITRYEIRKQNLEDEINRLEKSEQSNKELLIERLKKRDTLGSVKFDSVVISDFDESLKSVTTSLLYTDITPKEKYFITLNQWFDESLLKETSSQPLYFPSANKDNYDEFSNEYFEKYNQYPNQLSFLSYDLVGLVYYLILQNESVIDKKMFTKKTLFKGKVGVFEIKNNKINHILNFYKAEDGEFKKVF
;
A
#
# COMPACT_ATOMS: atom_id res chain seq x y z
N LYS A 1 -5.74 30.71 -4.97
CA LYS A 1 -4.48 30.22 -5.54
C LYS A 1 -4.78 29.27 -6.68
N ASN A 2 -4.12 29.47 -7.83
CA ASN A 2 -4.35 28.69 -9.04
C ASN A 2 -3.26 27.61 -9.17
N ILE A 3 -3.18 26.74 -8.18
CA ILE A 3 -2.22 25.63 -8.17
C ILE A 3 -3.00 24.35 -8.47
N ILE A 4 -2.53 23.59 -9.45
CA ILE A 4 -3.03 22.27 -9.79
C ILE A 4 -1.91 21.28 -9.44
N ASN A 5 -2.20 20.36 -8.55
CA ASN A 5 -1.27 19.30 -8.22
C ASN A 5 -1.55 18.11 -9.16
N ALA A 6 -0.53 17.68 -9.90
CA ALA A 6 -0.60 16.59 -10.86
C ALA A 6 0.11 15.30 -10.35
N GLY A 7 0.65 15.30 -9.13
CA GLY A 7 1.25 14.12 -8.53
C GLY A 7 0.24 13.01 -8.21
N ILE A 8 0.72 11.80 -8.02
CA ILE A 8 -0.09 10.69 -7.49
C ILE A 8 -0.47 11.02 -6.04
N ASN A 9 -1.69 11.47 -5.85
CA ASN A 9 -2.19 11.90 -4.54
C ASN A 9 -2.80 10.72 -3.75
N ALA A 10 -2.98 10.93 -2.45
CA ALA A 10 -3.55 9.91 -1.56
C ALA A 10 -4.96 9.44 -2.02
N THR A 11 -5.79 10.32 -2.58
CA THR A 11 -7.11 9.94 -3.08
C THR A 11 -7.03 8.92 -4.22
N SER A 12 -6.11 9.13 -5.18
CA SER A 12 -5.88 8.19 -6.29
C SER A 12 -5.47 6.82 -5.79
N GLN A 13 -4.56 6.77 -4.83
CA GLN A 13 -4.05 5.55 -4.22
C GLN A 13 -5.15 4.81 -3.46
N LEU A 14 -5.89 5.51 -2.61
CA LEU A 14 -6.97 4.91 -1.83
C LEU A 14 -8.14 4.44 -2.68
N ASN A 15 -8.41 5.06 -3.82
CA ASN A 15 -9.40 4.56 -4.78
C ASN A 15 -8.99 3.20 -5.36
N ALA A 16 -7.72 3.01 -5.70
CA ALA A 16 -7.21 1.72 -6.16
C ALA A 16 -7.21 0.67 -5.05
N ILE A 17 -6.78 1.04 -3.83
CA ILE A 17 -6.84 0.16 -2.65
C ILE A 17 -8.28 -0.26 -2.36
N LYS A 18 -9.23 0.67 -2.42
CA LYS A 18 -10.65 0.36 -2.24
C LYS A 18 -11.13 -0.68 -3.24
N LYS A 19 -10.81 -0.50 -4.52
CA LYS A 19 -11.15 -1.47 -5.57
C LYS A 19 -10.56 -2.85 -5.27
N PHE A 20 -9.32 -2.92 -4.80
CA PHE A 20 -8.68 -4.17 -4.41
C PHE A 20 -9.42 -4.85 -3.25
N ILE A 21 -9.76 -4.10 -2.20
CA ILE A 21 -10.53 -4.57 -1.03
C ILE A 21 -11.88 -5.14 -1.48
N GLU A 22 -12.58 -4.44 -2.36
CA GLU A 22 -13.89 -4.87 -2.88
C GLU A 22 -13.79 -6.13 -3.73
N LEU A 23 -12.80 -6.22 -4.64
CA LEU A 23 -12.59 -7.39 -5.51
C LEU A 23 -12.20 -8.66 -4.74
N ASN A 24 -11.51 -8.52 -3.61
CA ASN A 24 -11.09 -9.65 -2.77
C ASN A 24 -12.04 -9.88 -1.57
N GLU A 25 -13.19 -9.21 -1.53
CA GLU A 25 -14.20 -9.34 -0.48
C GLU A 25 -13.64 -9.16 0.95
N ILE A 26 -12.61 -8.32 1.10
CA ILE A 26 -11.94 -8.07 2.38
C ILE A 26 -12.89 -7.30 3.29
N LYS A 27 -13.19 -7.86 4.47
CA LYS A 27 -14.21 -7.31 5.37
C LYS A 27 -13.66 -6.38 6.44
N LYS A 28 -12.43 -6.62 6.88
CA LYS A 28 -11.85 -5.96 8.04
C LYS A 28 -10.45 -5.45 7.71
N THR A 29 -10.36 -4.16 7.45
CA THR A 29 -9.11 -3.48 7.11
C THR A 29 -8.72 -2.53 8.25
N ILE A 30 -7.46 -2.56 8.63
CA ILE A 30 -6.84 -1.52 9.47
C ILE A 30 -5.86 -0.70 8.64
N PHE A 31 -5.62 0.54 9.08
CA PHE A 31 -4.56 1.37 8.56
C PHE A 31 -3.48 1.56 9.63
N LEU A 32 -2.23 1.55 9.19
CA LEU A 32 -1.06 1.94 9.97
C LEU A 32 -0.46 3.18 9.32
N THR A 33 -0.60 4.32 9.98
CA THR A 33 -0.16 5.62 9.47
C THR A 33 0.95 6.18 10.37
N PRO A 34 2.11 6.57 9.84
CA PRO A 34 3.17 7.14 10.67
C PRO A 34 2.79 8.53 11.18
N ASP A 35 3.27 8.88 12.37
CA ASP A 35 3.10 10.22 12.95
C ASP A 35 4.13 11.20 12.36
N VAL A 36 3.93 11.56 11.09
CA VAL A 36 4.80 12.45 10.30
C VAL A 36 3.98 13.53 9.59
N SER A 37 4.64 14.42 8.87
CA SER A 37 4.03 15.60 8.25
C SER A 37 2.84 15.32 7.32
N PHE A 38 2.84 14.22 6.59
CA PHE A 38 1.75 13.86 5.66
C PHE A 38 0.59 13.10 6.32
N LYS A 39 0.65 12.80 7.61
CA LYS A 39 -0.41 12.09 8.35
C LYS A 39 -1.80 12.66 8.10
N ASN A 40 -1.96 13.97 8.25
CA ASN A 40 -3.25 14.63 8.08
C ASN A 40 -3.83 14.49 6.66
N GLU A 41 -2.98 14.41 5.65
CA GLU A 41 -3.41 14.16 4.27
C GLU A 41 -3.96 12.75 4.11
N ILE A 42 -3.28 11.76 4.66
CA ILE A 42 -3.72 10.35 4.64
C ILE A 42 -5.03 10.20 5.41
N GLU A 43 -5.15 10.72 6.63
CA GLU A 43 -6.38 10.66 7.43
C GLU A 43 -7.58 11.28 6.70
N LYS A 44 -7.36 12.43 6.08
CA LYS A 44 -8.39 13.09 5.26
C LYS A 44 -8.77 12.27 4.03
N ALA A 45 -7.80 11.65 3.39
CA ALA A 45 -8.04 10.81 2.23
C ALA A 45 -8.79 9.52 2.63
N ILE A 46 -8.46 8.90 3.76
CA ILE A 46 -9.16 7.74 4.33
C ILE A 46 -10.63 8.10 4.59
N SER A 47 -10.90 9.22 5.27
CA SER A 47 -12.25 9.69 5.56
C SER A 47 -13.09 9.92 4.30
N ASN A 48 -12.47 10.38 3.21
CA ASN A 48 -13.14 10.65 1.94
C ASN A 48 -13.29 9.41 1.04
N SER A 49 -12.49 8.36 1.25
CA SER A 49 -12.43 7.17 0.38
C SER A 49 -13.68 6.28 0.46
N LYS A 50 -14.43 6.35 1.55
CA LYS A 50 -15.54 5.44 1.89
C LYS A 50 -15.09 3.97 2.03
N ILE A 51 -13.82 3.71 2.26
CA ILE A 51 -13.33 2.39 2.65
C ILE A 51 -13.88 2.09 4.05
N LYS A 52 -14.45 0.90 4.23
CA LYS A 52 -14.83 0.44 5.57
C LYS A 52 -13.57 -0.01 6.30
N ILE A 53 -13.11 0.80 7.24
CA ILE A 53 -11.97 0.47 8.09
C ILE A 53 -12.43 0.12 9.50
N LEU A 54 -11.70 -0.76 10.17
CA LEU A 54 -11.87 -0.99 11.60
C LEU A 54 -11.29 0.16 12.40
N GLU A 55 -10.05 0.54 12.07
CA GLU A 55 -9.33 1.61 12.76
C GLU A 55 -8.15 2.11 11.92
N ASN A 56 -7.77 3.37 12.11
CA ASN A 56 -6.52 3.94 11.65
C ASN A 56 -5.61 4.16 12.86
N TYR A 57 -4.56 3.36 12.97
CA TYR A 57 -3.59 3.45 14.05
C TYR A 57 -2.46 4.39 13.65
N ILE A 58 -2.27 5.45 14.43
CA ILE A 58 -1.13 6.34 14.26
C ILE A 58 0.05 5.78 15.06
N TYR A 59 1.17 5.53 14.42
CA TYR A 59 2.32 4.93 15.07
C TYR A 59 3.54 5.87 15.10
N ASN A 60 4.37 5.66 16.10
CA ASN A 60 5.66 6.34 16.24
C ASN A 60 6.71 5.69 15.33
N THR A 61 7.49 6.48 14.62
CA THR A 61 8.51 6.00 13.68
C THR A 61 9.77 5.43 14.34
N ASP A 62 9.94 5.60 15.66
CA ASP A 62 10.98 4.90 16.41
C ASP A 62 10.70 3.39 16.41
N PRO A 63 11.62 2.53 15.90
CA PRO A 63 11.36 1.10 15.72
C PRO A 63 10.96 0.36 17.01
N THR A 64 11.53 0.75 18.15
CA THR A 64 11.22 0.14 19.45
C THR A 64 9.79 0.46 19.90
N LYS A 65 9.38 1.71 19.71
CA LYS A 65 8.02 2.15 20.05
C LYS A 65 7.01 1.57 19.07
N LEU A 66 7.36 1.54 17.79
CA LEU A 66 6.56 0.92 16.74
C LEU A 66 6.25 -0.55 17.06
N THR A 67 7.28 -1.36 17.37
CA THR A 67 7.09 -2.78 17.69
C THR A 67 6.13 -2.95 18.86
N LYS A 68 6.30 -2.18 19.93
CA LYS A 68 5.38 -2.22 21.10
C LYS A 68 3.94 -1.80 20.74
N GLN A 69 3.75 -0.88 19.79
CA GLN A 69 2.43 -0.52 19.33
C GLN A 69 1.80 -1.64 18.48
N ILE A 70 2.59 -2.28 17.61
CA ILE A 70 2.14 -3.44 16.82
C ILE A 70 1.77 -4.63 17.72
N GLU A 71 2.56 -4.93 18.76
CA GLU A 71 2.23 -5.94 19.78
C GLU A 71 0.84 -5.72 20.39
N LYS A 72 0.51 -4.46 20.72
CA LYS A 72 -0.82 -4.11 21.26
C LYS A 72 -1.93 -4.29 20.22
N ILE A 73 -1.71 -3.80 18.99
CA ILE A 73 -2.68 -3.88 17.88
C ILE A 73 -2.99 -5.34 17.55
N THR A 74 -1.97 -6.18 17.50
CA THR A 74 -2.07 -7.60 17.19
C THR A 74 -2.45 -8.48 18.40
N ARG A 75 -2.50 -7.89 19.59
CA ARG A 75 -2.74 -8.60 20.87
C ARG A 75 -1.71 -9.73 21.09
N TYR A 76 -0.44 -9.47 20.75
CA TYR A 76 0.62 -10.46 20.72
C TYR A 76 0.77 -11.21 22.03
N GLU A 77 0.87 -10.52 23.16
CA GLU A 77 1.03 -11.13 24.50
C GLU A 77 -0.14 -12.06 24.85
N ILE A 78 -1.37 -11.66 24.53
CA ILE A 78 -2.54 -12.50 24.78
C ILE A 78 -2.50 -13.76 23.90
N ARG A 79 -2.13 -13.62 22.64
CA ARG A 79 -2.04 -14.75 21.71
C ARG A 79 -0.89 -15.70 22.11
N LYS A 80 0.19 -15.16 22.63
CA LYS A 80 1.30 -15.94 23.19
C LYS A 80 0.86 -16.73 24.44
N GLN A 81 0.17 -16.05 25.37
CA GLN A 81 -0.39 -16.70 26.55
C GLN A 81 -1.40 -17.80 26.17
N ASN A 82 -2.26 -17.57 25.19
CA ASN A 82 -3.18 -18.61 24.70
C ASN A 82 -2.46 -19.86 24.19
N LEU A 83 -1.28 -19.69 23.56
CA LEU A 83 -0.47 -20.82 23.12
C LEU A 83 0.07 -21.62 24.30
N GLU A 84 0.62 -20.95 25.30
CA GLU A 84 1.14 -21.56 26.52
C GLU A 84 0.03 -22.30 27.28
N ASP A 85 -1.13 -21.66 27.44
CA ASP A 85 -2.28 -22.25 28.13
C ASP A 85 -2.81 -23.50 27.40
N GLU A 86 -2.84 -23.49 26.06
CA GLU A 86 -3.27 -24.65 25.29
C GLU A 86 -2.27 -25.80 25.35
N ILE A 87 -0.96 -25.54 25.34
CA ILE A 87 0.08 -26.56 25.55
C ILE A 87 -0.08 -27.18 26.94
N ASN A 88 -0.20 -26.36 27.99
CA ASN A 88 -0.39 -26.81 29.34
C ASN A 88 -1.67 -27.64 29.51
N ARG A 89 -2.75 -27.26 28.82
CA ARG A 89 -4.02 -28.01 28.82
C ARG A 89 -3.85 -29.39 28.18
N LEU A 90 -3.14 -29.45 27.05
CA LEU A 90 -2.89 -30.72 26.35
C LEU A 90 -1.96 -31.66 27.16
N GLU A 91 -0.94 -31.11 27.80
CA GLU A 91 -0.05 -31.90 28.66
C GLU A 91 -0.79 -32.62 29.79
N LYS A 92 -1.83 -31.98 30.34
CA LYS A 92 -2.68 -32.53 31.41
C LYS A 92 -3.82 -33.40 30.86
N SER A 93 -4.02 -33.49 29.57
CA SER A 93 -5.11 -34.26 28.96
C SER A 93 -4.73 -35.74 28.78
N GLU A 94 -5.74 -36.60 28.71
CA GLU A 94 -5.58 -38.03 28.42
C GLU A 94 -5.73 -38.38 26.94
N GLN A 95 -5.69 -37.36 26.04
CA GLN A 95 -5.85 -37.55 24.60
C GLN A 95 -4.71 -38.38 24.02
N SER A 96 -5.01 -39.40 23.25
CA SER A 96 -4.02 -40.32 22.67
C SER A 96 -3.07 -39.65 21.66
N ASN A 97 -3.46 -38.50 21.07
CA ASN A 97 -2.68 -37.75 20.07
C ASN A 97 -2.05 -36.47 20.65
N LYS A 98 -2.04 -36.29 21.97
CA LYS A 98 -1.57 -35.04 22.59
C LYS A 98 -0.14 -34.66 22.23
N GLU A 99 0.77 -35.61 22.13
CA GLU A 99 2.19 -35.36 21.81
C GLU A 99 2.34 -34.74 20.44
N LEU A 100 1.62 -35.25 19.43
CA LEU A 100 1.61 -34.74 18.09
C LEU A 100 1.02 -33.29 18.02
N LEU A 101 -0.04 -33.05 18.82
CA LEU A 101 -0.66 -31.72 18.90
C LEU A 101 0.28 -30.72 19.57
N ILE A 102 0.93 -31.10 20.67
CA ILE A 102 1.91 -30.27 21.37
C ILE A 102 3.09 -29.94 20.44
N GLU A 103 3.62 -30.95 19.73
CA GLU A 103 4.71 -30.72 18.76
C GLU A 103 4.33 -29.70 17.67
N ARG A 104 3.09 -29.75 17.17
CA ARG A 104 2.57 -28.77 16.20
C ARG A 104 2.43 -27.38 16.81
N LEU A 105 1.97 -27.27 18.05
CA LEU A 105 1.84 -26.00 18.76
C LEU A 105 3.20 -25.38 19.06
N LYS A 106 4.19 -26.16 19.46
CA LYS A 106 5.56 -25.70 19.72
C LYS A 106 6.28 -25.13 18.49
N LYS A 107 5.75 -25.35 17.29
CA LYS A 107 6.23 -24.72 16.03
C LYS A 107 5.60 -23.36 15.74
N ARG A 108 4.70 -22.87 16.60
CA ARG A 108 4.03 -21.56 16.47
C ARG A 108 4.56 -20.61 17.53
N ASP A 109 4.52 -19.33 17.22
CA ASP A 109 4.86 -18.29 18.19
C ASP A 109 3.62 -17.80 18.96
N THR A 110 2.42 -17.93 18.37
CA THR A 110 1.17 -17.50 18.97
C THR A 110 0.00 -18.42 18.65
N LEU A 111 -1.08 -18.32 19.45
CA LEU A 111 -2.34 -19.01 19.21
C LEU A 111 -3.52 -18.04 19.24
N GLY A 112 -4.34 -18.06 18.18
CA GLY A 112 -5.50 -17.22 18.01
C GLY A 112 -5.37 -16.25 16.83
N SER A 113 -6.49 -15.64 16.44
CA SER A 113 -6.57 -14.74 15.30
C SER A 113 -6.55 -13.27 15.71
N VAL A 114 -6.06 -12.42 14.83
CA VAL A 114 -6.27 -10.97 14.91
C VAL A 114 -7.63 -10.56 14.35
N LYS A 115 -8.07 -9.33 14.67
CA LYS A 115 -9.40 -8.84 14.29
C LYS A 115 -9.50 -8.34 12.85
N PHE A 116 -8.42 -8.33 12.09
CA PHE A 116 -8.38 -7.78 10.73
C PHE A 116 -7.96 -8.84 9.69
N ASP A 117 -8.35 -8.62 8.45
CA ASP A 117 -8.04 -9.44 7.29
C ASP A 117 -6.95 -8.81 6.42
N SER A 118 -6.84 -7.49 6.48
CA SER A 118 -5.81 -6.72 5.77
C SER A 118 -5.28 -5.56 6.59
N VAL A 119 -4.06 -5.18 6.30
CA VAL A 119 -3.39 -4.00 6.84
C VAL A 119 -2.91 -3.12 5.68
N VAL A 120 -3.29 -1.85 5.71
CA VAL A 120 -2.78 -0.83 4.79
C VAL A 120 -1.71 -0.03 5.52
N ILE A 121 -0.47 -0.12 5.04
CA ILE A 121 0.69 0.53 5.62
C ILE A 121 0.98 1.80 4.81
N SER A 122 0.78 2.97 5.43
CA SER A 122 0.95 4.27 4.76
C SER A 122 2.38 4.77 4.87
N ASP A 123 3.36 3.93 4.48
CA ASP A 123 4.78 4.24 4.62
C ASP A 123 5.61 3.74 3.41
N PHE A 124 6.90 4.09 3.41
CA PHE A 124 7.83 3.87 2.31
C PHE A 124 9.19 3.43 2.84
N ASP A 125 10.03 2.88 1.97
CA ASP A 125 11.44 2.59 2.21
C ASP A 125 11.69 1.80 3.52
N GLU A 126 12.69 2.18 4.28
CA GLU A 126 13.07 1.54 5.55
C GLU A 126 11.97 1.61 6.63
N SER A 127 11.12 2.62 6.60
CA SER A 127 9.98 2.71 7.52
C SER A 127 8.94 1.65 7.22
N LEU A 128 8.61 1.41 5.94
CA LEU A 128 7.73 0.32 5.51
C LEU A 128 8.31 -1.04 5.96
N LYS A 129 9.61 -1.24 5.78
CA LYS A 129 10.30 -2.45 6.21
C LYS A 129 10.23 -2.64 7.74
N SER A 130 10.38 -1.59 8.50
CA SER A 130 10.25 -1.63 9.96
C SER A 130 8.85 -2.05 10.40
N VAL A 131 7.79 -1.56 9.73
CA VAL A 131 6.41 -1.95 10.01
C VAL A 131 6.16 -3.41 9.66
N THR A 132 6.57 -3.85 8.47
CA THR A 132 6.38 -5.24 8.03
C THR A 132 7.16 -6.21 8.93
N THR A 133 8.39 -5.87 9.31
CA THR A 133 9.18 -6.66 10.26
C THR A 133 8.50 -6.76 11.64
N SER A 134 7.93 -5.67 12.14
CA SER A 134 7.19 -5.69 13.41
C SER A 134 5.90 -6.52 13.34
N LEU A 135 5.21 -6.53 12.19
CA LEU A 135 4.06 -7.41 11.98
C LEU A 135 4.49 -8.88 11.97
N LEU A 136 5.56 -9.22 11.25
CA LEU A 136 6.11 -10.57 11.20
C LEU A 136 6.56 -11.03 12.58
N TYR A 137 7.24 -10.16 13.35
CA TYR A 137 7.63 -10.44 14.74
C TYR A 137 6.44 -10.82 15.64
N THR A 138 5.28 -10.23 15.37
CA THR A 138 4.05 -10.54 16.10
C THR A 138 3.24 -11.70 15.48
N ASP A 139 3.87 -12.51 14.64
CA ASP A 139 3.26 -13.68 13.97
C ASP A 139 2.06 -13.28 13.08
N ILE A 140 2.17 -12.14 12.39
CA ILE A 140 1.23 -11.71 11.36
C ILE A 140 1.96 -11.78 10.02
N THR A 141 1.52 -12.69 9.16
CA THR A 141 2.21 -12.99 7.89
C THR A 141 1.40 -12.56 6.68
N PRO A 142 2.06 -12.18 5.56
CA PRO A 142 1.36 -11.83 4.33
C PRO A 142 0.68 -13.03 3.65
N LYS A 143 0.98 -14.26 4.09
CA LYS A 143 0.29 -15.49 3.64
C LYS A 143 -1.12 -15.63 4.23
N GLU A 144 -1.34 -15.05 5.41
CA GLU A 144 -2.62 -15.13 6.13
C GLU A 144 -3.41 -13.81 6.07
N LYS A 145 -2.73 -12.69 5.86
CA LYS A 145 -3.31 -11.35 5.85
C LYS A 145 -2.80 -10.56 4.65
N TYR A 146 -3.65 -9.75 4.04
CA TYR A 146 -3.23 -8.88 2.96
C TYR A 146 -2.38 -7.72 3.50
N PHE A 147 -1.10 -7.68 3.10
CA PHE A 147 -0.22 -6.54 3.32
C PHE A 147 -0.34 -5.60 2.12
N ILE A 148 -0.89 -4.43 2.34
CA ILE A 148 -1.15 -3.43 1.31
C ILE A 148 -0.37 -2.17 1.67
N THR A 149 0.24 -1.51 0.70
CA THR A 149 0.93 -0.23 0.93
C THR A 149 0.52 0.82 -0.10
N LEU A 150 1.03 2.03 0.05
CA LEU A 150 0.88 3.10 -0.93
C LEU A 150 1.75 2.83 -2.17
N ASN A 151 1.75 3.74 -3.15
CA ASN A 151 2.56 3.61 -4.35
C ASN A 151 4.06 3.53 -4.02
N GLN A 152 4.71 2.47 -4.45
CA GLN A 152 6.12 2.18 -4.21
C GLN A 152 6.99 2.36 -5.47
N TRP A 153 6.45 2.87 -6.55
CA TRP A 153 7.17 3.17 -7.80
C TRP A 153 8.03 2.02 -8.34
N PHE A 154 7.64 0.77 -8.09
CA PHE A 154 8.39 -0.42 -8.47
C PHE A 154 9.82 -0.47 -7.90
N ASP A 155 9.95 -0.08 -6.64
CA ASP A 155 11.24 -0.18 -5.94
C ASP A 155 11.67 -1.66 -5.83
N GLU A 156 12.77 -2.00 -6.50
CA GLU A 156 13.32 -3.35 -6.52
C GLU A 156 13.75 -3.86 -5.14
N SER A 157 13.95 -2.99 -4.16
CA SER A 157 14.25 -3.41 -2.79
C SER A 157 13.13 -4.27 -2.20
N LEU A 158 11.88 -4.03 -2.59
CA LEU A 158 10.71 -4.82 -2.17
C LEU A 158 10.78 -6.29 -2.63
N LEU A 159 11.43 -6.55 -3.76
CA LEU A 159 11.60 -7.89 -4.30
C LEU A 159 12.61 -8.73 -3.49
N LYS A 160 13.47 -8.07 -2.72
CA LYS A 160 14.47 -8.71 -1.85
C LYS A 160 13.92 -9.10 -0.49
N GLU A 161 12.82 -8.49 -0.06
CA GLU A 161 12.17 -8.71 1.24
C GLU A 161 11.13 -9.84 1.17
N THR A 162 11.59 -11.06 0.90
CA THR A 162 10.71 -12.23 0.65
C THR A 162 9.78 -12.56 1.81
N SER A 163 10.17 -12.24 3.05
CA SER A 163 9.35 -12.48 4.26
C SER A 163 8.09 -11.62 4.31
N SER A 164 8.09 -10.43 3.69
CA SER A 164 6.94 -9.53 3.61
C SER A 164 6.12 -9.69 2.33
N GLN A 165 6.39 -10.71 1.53
CA GLN A 165 5.66 -10.99 0.28
C GLN A 165 4.56 -12.04 0.50
N PRO A 166 3.44 -11.91 -0.22
CA PRO A 166 3.12 -10.87 -1.21
C PRO A 166 2.81 -9.52 -0.57
N LEU A 167 3.40 -8.44 -1.12
CA LEU A 167 3.12 -7.06 -0.75
C LEU A 167 2.35 -6.37 -1.88
N TYR A 168 1.19 -5.84 -1.58
CA TYR A 168 0.28 -5.25 -2.56
C TYR A 168 0.36 -3.72 -2.58
N PHE A 169 0.31 -3.11 -3.77
CA PHE A 169 0.36 -1.65 -3.88
C PHE A 169 -0.26 -1.11 -5.18
N PRO A 170 -0.85 0.10 -5.16
CA PRO A 170 -1.26 0.83 -6.36
C PRO A 170 -0.07 1.50 -7.02
N SER A 171 0.01 1.49 -8.35
CA SER A 171 1.02 2.25 -9.08
C SER A 171 0.55 2.61 -10.49
N ALA A 172 1.36 3.39 -11.21
CA ALA A 172 1.22 3.64 -12.62
C ALA A 172 1.30 2.34 -13.45
N ASN A 173 1.10 2.41 -14.76
CA ASN A 173 1.29 1.23 -15.60
C ASN A 173 2.78 0.86 -15.67
N LYS A 174 3.12 -0.38 -15.29
CA LYS A 174 4.52 -0.83 -15.24
C LYS A 174 5.15 -0.90 -16.63
N ASP A 175 4.45 -1.45 -17.60
CA ASP A 175 4.98 -1.59 -18.97
C ASP A 175 5.33 -0.22 -19.56
N ASN A 176 4.45 0.75 -19.37
CA ASN A 176 4.68 2.13 -19.80
C ASN A 176 5.83 2.80 -19.01
N TYR A 177 5.96 2.48 -17.72
CA TYR A 177 7.07 2.96 -16.89
C TYR A 177 8.40 2.42 -17.37
N ASP A 178 8.47 1.14 -17.67
CA ASP A 178 9.68 0.49 -18.18
C ASP A 178 10.04 1.00 -19.57
N GLU A 179 9.07 1.11 -20.48
CA GLU A 179 9.27 1.69 -21.82
C GLU A 179 9.83 3.11 -21.75
N PHE A 180 9.19 3.98 -20.95
CA PHE A 180 9.68 5.34 -20.74
C PHE A 180 11.08 5.40 -20.14
N SER A 181 11.35 4.52 -19.17
CA SER A 181 12.65 4.46 -18.50
C SER A 181 13.77 4.06 -19.46
N ASN A 182 13.51 3.10 -20.34
CA ASN A 182 14.46 2.67 -21.37
C ASN A 182 14.70 3.78 -22.42
N GLU A 183 13.64 4.39 -22.96
CA GLU A 183 13.77 5.50 -23.92
C GLU A 183 14.52 6.69 -23.31
N TYR A 184 14.28 6.98 -22.05
CA TYR A 184 14.96 8.05 -21.32
C TYR A 184 16.44 7.73 -21.14
N PHE A 185 16.76 6.49 -20.76
CA PHE A 185 18.14 6.02 -20.61
C PHE A 185 18.91 6.06 -21.94
N GLU A 186 18.31 5.60 -23.04
CA GLU A 186 18.92 5.65 -24.37
C GLU A 186 19.27 7.07 -24.79
N LYS A 187 18.41 8.05 -24.43
CA LYS A 187 18.60 9.45 -24.82
C LYS A 187 19.56 10.22 -23.92
N TYR A 188 19.54 9.95 -22.62
CA TYR A 188 20.23 10.77 -21.61
C TYR A 188 21.33 10.01 -20.85
N ASN A 189 21.49 8.72 -21.09
CA ASN A 189 22.40 7.82 -20.36
C ASN A 189 22.21 7.87 -18.82
N GLN A 190 20.97 8.10 -18.39
CA GLN A 190 20.54 8.16 -16.98
C GLN A 190 19.11 7.63 -16.88
N TYR A 191 18.75 6.98 -15.77
CA TYR A 191 17.38 6.61 -15.53
C TYR A 191 16.55 7.81 -15.06
N PRO A 192 15.27 7.92 -15.47
CA PRO A 192 14.41 8.99 -15.05
C PRO A 192 14.06 8.83 -13.57
N ASN A 193 13.92 9.95 -12.89
CA ASN A 193 13.28 9.95 -11.58
C ASN A 193 11.74 9.98 -11.72
N GLN A 194 11.06 9.78 -10.62
CA GLN A 194 9.58 9.77 -10.56
C GLN A 194 8.95 11.09 -11.05
N LEU A 195 9.62 12.22 -10.81
CA LEU A 195 9.12 13.52 -11.27
C LEU A 195 9.24 13.66 -12.80
N SER A 196 10.30 13.13 -13.42
CA SER A 196 10.46 13.12 -14.88
C SER A 196 9.33 12.36 -15.55
N PHE A 197 8.97 11.21 -15.00
CA PHE A 197 7.88 10.36 -15.47
C PHE A 197 6.52 11.09 -15.39
N LEU A 198 6.19 11.70 -14.25
CA LEU A 198 4.96 12.46 -14.08
C LEU A 198 4.93 13.74 -14.92
N SER A 199 6.08 14.42 -15.07
CA SER A 199 6.18 15.65 -15.83
C SER A 199 5.98 15.45 -17.32
N TYR A 200 6.39 14.32 -17.86
CA TYR A 200 6.19 13.99 -19.27
C TYR A 200 4.70 14.05 -19.65
N ASP A 201 3.87 13.34 -18.89
CA ASP A 201 2.42 13.33 -19.15
C ASP A 201 1.75 14.67 -18.80
N LEU A 202 2.26 15.39 -17.80
CA LEU A 202 1.75 16.70 -17.45
C LEU A 202 1.93 17.72 -18.59
N VAL A 203 3.10 17.72 -19.23
CA VAL A 203 3.34 18.57 -20.40
C VAL A 203 2.40 18.18 -21.55
N GLY A 204 2.25 16.89 -21.83
CA GLY A 204 1.32 16.39 -22.84
C GLY A 204 -0.14 16.78 -22.53
N LEU A 205 -0.55 16.69 -21.27
CA LEU A 205 -1.87 17.10 -20.82
C LEU A 205 -2.11 18.61 -21.04
N VAL A 206 -1.15 19.44 -20.61
CA VAL A 206 -1.27 20.91 -20.80
C VAL A 206 -1.38 21.26 -22.28
N TYR A 207 -0.53 20.67 -23.11
CA TYR A 207 -0.58 20.86 -24.55
C TYR A 207 -1.93 20.44 -25.16
N TYR A 208 -2.43 19.27 -24.79
CA TYR A 208 -3.75 18.78 -25.24
C TYR A 208 -4.87 19.75 -24.85
N LEU A 209 -4.89 20.22 -23.61
CA LEU A 209 -5.92 21.14 -23.14
C LEU A 209 -5.86 22.48 -23.81
N ILE A 210 -4.67 23.00 -24.14
CA ILE A 210 -4.49 24.23 -24.88
C ILE A 210 -5.09 24.08 -26.30
N LEU A 211 -4.81 23.00 -27.00
CA LEU A 211 -5.36 22.73 -28.32
C LEU A 211 -6.89 22.61 -28.29
N GLN A 212 -7.46 21.98 -27.28
CA GLN A 212 -8.91 21.84 -27.10
C GLN A 212 -9.61 23.18 -26.80
N ASN A 213 -8.89 24.18 -26.34
CA ASN A 213 -9.40 25.48 -25.95
C ASN A 213 -8.92 26.60 -26.93
N GLU A 214 -8.86 26.29 -28.22
CA GLU A 214 -8.49 27.25 -29.29
C GLU A 214 -7.17 27.99 -29.02
N SER A 215 -6.19 27.28 -28.42
CA SER A 215 -4.88 27.82 -28.02
C SER A 215 -4.93 28.89 -26.92
N VAL A 216 -6.04 29.01 -26.20
CA VAL A 216 -6.18 29.93 -25.06
C VAL A 216 -5.96 29.17 -23.75
N ILE A 217 -5.11 29.70 -22.89
CA ILE A 217 -4.91 29.15 -21.53
C ILE A 217 -5.97 29.76 -20.60
N ASP A 218 -7.00 28.98 -20.26
CA ASP A 218 -8.04 29.36 -19.30
C ASP A 218 -8.15 28.34 -18.17
N LYS A 219 -8.44 28.82 -16.97
CA LYS A 219 -8.71 28.02 -15.78
C LYS A 219 -9.86 27.04 -15.94
N LYS A 220 -10.85 27.41 -16.77
CA LYS A 220 -12.02 26.56 -17.07
C LYS A 220 -11.64 25.24 -17.71
N MET A 221 -10.43 25.11 -18.30
CA MET A 221 -9.91 23.87 -18.86
C MET A 221 -9.84 22.75 -17.82
N PHE A 222 -9.59 23.10 -16.55
CA PHE A 222 -9.46 22.15 -15.44
C PHE A 222 -10.74 21.96 -14.62
N THR A 223 -11.83 22.63 -14.98
CA THR A 223 -13.11 22.52 -14.26
C THR A 223 -14.01 21.42 -14.80
N LYS A 224 -13.95 21.16 -16.10
CA LYS A 224 -14.74 20.12 -16.76
C LYS A 224 -14.15 18.74 -16.44
N LYS A 225 -15.04 17.76 -16.23
CA LYS A 225 -14.60 16.37 -16.13
C LYS A 225 -14.02 15.93 -17.47
N THR A 226 -12.74 15.62 -17.49
CA THR A 226 -12.01 15.16 -18.68
C THR A 226 -11.12 13.98 -18.30
N LEU A 227 -11.09 12.96 -19.16
CA LEU A 227 -10.13 11.87 -19.10
C LEU A 227 -9.02 12.15 -20.10
N PHE A 228 -7.80 12.06 -19.65
CA PHE A 228 -6.61 12.13 -20.47
C PHE A 228 -5.82 10.82 -20.33
N LYS A 229 -5.51 10.21 -21.48
CA LYS A 229 -4.64 9.03 -21.54
C LYS A 229 -3.26 9.49 -21.99
N GLY A 230 -2.35 9.60 -21.05
CA GLY A 230 -0.95 9.89 -21.28
C GLY A 230 -0.16 8.62 -21.64
N LYS A 231 1.16 8.79 -21.88
CA LYS A 231 2.10 7.67 -22.05
C LYS A 231 2.23 6.87 -20.76
N VAL A 232 2.24 7.58 -19.64
CA VAL A 232 2.48 7.04 -18.29
C VAL A 232 1.23 6.47 -17.65
N GLY A 233 0.08 7.09 -17.87
CA GLY A 233 -1.15 6.68 -17.22
C GLY A 233 -2.39 7.40 -17.69
N VAL A 234 -3.47 7.16 -16.98
CA VAL A 234 -4.77 7.78 -17.21
C VAL A 234 -5.08 8.75 -16.07
N PHE A 235 -5.45 9.97 -16.41
CA PHE A 235 -5.80 11.01 -15.45
C PHE A 235 -7.27 11.38 -15.58
N GLU A 236 -7.94 11.55 -14.47
CA GLU A 236 -9.24 12.22 -14.40
C GLU A 236 -9.03 13.66 -13.90
N ILE A 237 -9.43 14.62 -14.72
CA ILE A 237 -9.49 16.03 -14.31
C ILE A 237 -10.91 16.32 -13.88
N LYS A 238 -11.07 16.85 -12.67
CA LYS A 238 -12.37 17.23 -12.13
C LYS A 238 -12.20 18.27 -11.03
N ASN A 239 -12.93 19.38 -11.12
CA ASN A 239 -12.94 20.42 -10.10
C ASN A 239 -11.54 20.90 -9.71
N ASN A 240 -10.68 21.22 -10.67
CA ASN A 240 -9.29 21.66 -10.50
C ASN A 240 -8.38 20.63 -9.78
N LYS A 241 -8.74 19.36 -9.83
CA LYS A 241 -7.93 18.26 -9.32
C LYS A 241 -7.62 17.28 -10.42
N ILE A 242 -6.42 16.77 -10.40
CA ILE A 242 -5.97 15.68 -11.24
C ILE A 242 -5.88 14.44 -10.36
N ASN A 243 -6.62 13.40 -10.72
CA ASN A 243 -6.55 12.10 -10.05
C ASN A 243 -6.06 11.06 -11.04
N HIS A 244 -5.07 10.28 -10.65
CA HIS A 244 -4.58 9.16 -11.44
C HIS A 244 -5.49 7.95 -11.29
N ILE A 245 -5.76 7.25 -12.39
CA ILE A 245 -6.37 5.93 -12.37
C ILE A 245 -5.23 4.92 -12.33
N LEU A 246 -4.98 4.36 -11.16
CA LEU A 246 -3.85 3.48 -10.92
C LEU A 246 -4.22 2.02 -11.18
N ASN A 247 -3.24 1.25 -11.66
CA ASN A 247 -3.26 -0.20 -11.63
C ASN A 247 -2.89 -0.69 -10.22
N PHE A 248 -3.06 -1.97 -9.99
CA PHE A 248 -2.72 -2.61 -8.73
C PHE A 248 -1.73 -3.76 -8.97
N TYR A 249 -0.71 -3.82 -8.15
CA TYR A 249 0.39 -4.77 -8.29
C TYR A 249 0.63 -5.51 -6.99
N LYS A 250 1.38 -6.61 -7.08
CA LYS A 250 2.00 -7.28 -5.95
C LYS A 250 3.47 -7.53 -6.22
N ALA A 251 4.31 -7.34 -5.21
CA ALA A 251 5.67 -7.82 -5.17
C ALA A 251 5.66 -9.24 -4.63
N GLU A 252 6.05 -10.21 -5.45
CA GLU A 252 6.04 -11.63 -5.09
C GLU A 252 7.00 -12.42 -5.99
N ASP A 253 7.76 -13.34 -5.39
CA ASP A 253 8.69 -14.24 -6.10
C ASP A 253 9.74 -13.50 -6.97
N GLY A 254 10.21 -12.35 -6.51
CA GLY A 254 11.21 -11.57 -7.25
C GLY A 254 10.66 -10.75 -8.43
N GLU A 255 9.35 -10.62 -8.55
CA GLU A 255 8.68 -9.93 -9.65
C GLU A 255 7.55 -9.00 -9.16
N PHE A 256 7.27 -7.96 -9.96
CA PHE A 256 6.05 -7.15 -9.81
C PHE A 256 4.95 -7.69 -10.72
N LYS A 257 3.99 -8.38 -10.14
CA LYS A 257 2.87 -8.99 -10.87
C LYS A 257 1.65 -8.06 -10.84
N LYS A 258 1.07 -7.79 -12.00
CA LYS A 258 -0.16 -6.99 -12.08
C LYS A 258 -1.35 -7.79 -11.54
N VAL A 259 -2.17 -7.15 -10.72
CA VAL A 259 -3.41 -7.72 -10.17
C VAL A 259 -4.62 -7.28 -11.01
N PHE A 260 -4.69 -5.96 -11.33
CA PHE A 260 -5.67 -5.42 -12.28
C PHE A 260 -5.23 -4.09 -12.87
#